data_026f1d4b64f5e9936743967dcf7b6217
#
_entry.id   026f1d4b64f5e9936743967dcf7b6217
#
_cell.length_a   1.000
_cell.length_b   1.000
_cell.length_c   1.000
_cell.angle_alpha   90.00
_cell.angle_beta   90.00
_cell.angle_gamma   90.00
#
_symmetry.space_group_name_H-M   'P 1'
#
loop_
_entity.id
_entity.type
_entity.pdbx_description
1 polymer ?
#
loop_
_entity_poly.entity_id
_entity_poly.type
_entity_poly.pdbx_seq_one_letter_code
_entity_poly.pdbx_strand_id
1 'polypeptide(L)'
;MLLPSLYALHADALIAPNLKIFGTARSELTDDGFRDMARDALDEFLPTDRKDEGAIASFLERLFYQPLDASTIEGFDDLAAKVGDISCGLAIFLSTAPFLFEPTIRGLQSAGLAGDNVRIGLEKPLGTDFESSAQINDAVAAVFPEERTFRIDHYLGKETVQNLMALRFANMLFEPVWNSNNIDHVQITVTETVGLEGRADFYDDTGALRDMVQNHMLQLLALIAMEPPGNFDATAIRDEKVKVLRALRPVPEGDSVTGQYGDGAVKGEPVKSYGDDLGDGSDTETFVALKAHVDNWRWQGVPFYLRTGKRMADRRSEIVVQFKPVPHNIFVGREGRLEANTLIIRLQPEEYVRLLVMAKEPGIDRDKIVLREVPLDLSLSQAFAGTRRRIAYERLLLDLVEGDQTLFVRRDEVEAQWKWIDEIRETWKTSGKKPKSYNAGGWGPSAAIALTERDGVSWHD
;
A
#
# COMPACT_ATOMS: atom_id res chain seq x y z
N MET A 1 15.06 1.36 -6.67
CA MET A 1 14.10 2.38 -6.18
C MET A 1 14.71 3.35 -5.17
N LEU A 2 15.47 2.90 -4.15
CA LEU A 2 16.01 3.79 -3.10
C LEU A 2 16.99 4.84 -3.63
N LEU A 3 18.04 4.43 -4.35
CA LEU A 3 19.04 5.36 -4.89
C LEU A 3 18.45 6.41 -5.84
N PRO A 4 17.58 6.05 -6.81
CA PRO A 4 16.89 7.05 -7.63
C PRO A 4 16.02 8.02 -6.82
N SER A 5 15.38 7.56 -5.73
CA SER A 5 14.59 8.44 -4.85
C SER A 5 15.46 9.41 -4.08
N LEU A 6 16.57 8.95 -3.51
CA LEU A 6 17.54 9.80 -2.81
C LEU A 6 18.20 10.81 -3.74
N TYR A 7 18.55 10.40 -4.97
CA TYR A 7 19.04 11.31 -6.02
C TYR A 7 17.99 12.39 -6.33
N ALA A 8 16.74 12.02 -6.48
CA ALA A 8 15.68 12.96 -6.77
C ALA A 8 15.48 14.01 -5.67
N LEU A 9 15.59 13.59 -4.40
CA LEU A 9 15.59 14.52 -3.25
C LEU A 9 16.82 15.42 -3.24
N HIS A 10 17.99 14.90 -3.64
CA HIS A 10 19.21 15.66 -3.77
C HIS A 10 19.11 16.72 -4.89
N ALA A 11 18.70 16.30 -6.09
CA ALA A 11 18.57 17.18 -7.26
C ALA A 11 17.57 18.33 -7.03
N ASP A 12 16.51 18.08 -6.25
CA ASP A 12 15.52 19.08 -5.88
C ASP A 12 15.90 19.87 -4.60
N ALA A 13 17.11 19.69 -4.07
CA ALA A 13 17.64 20.35 -2.87
C ALA A 13 16.74 20.20 -1.61
N LEU A 14 16.08 19.03 -1.47
CA LEU A 14 15.19 18.73 -0.34
C LEU A 14 15.91 18.06 0.83
N ILE A 15 17.10 17.52 0.62
CA ILE A 15 17.96 16.96 1.66
C ILE A 15 19.18 17.86 1.90
N ALA A 16 19.62 17.90 3.14
CA ALA A 16 20.72 18.78 3.55
C ALA A 16 21.97 18.60 2.67
N PRO A 17 22.69 19.70 2.32
CA PRO A 17 23.85 19.62 1.42
C PRO A 17 24.98 18.72 1.92
N ASN A 18 25.11 18.52 3.22
CA ASN A 18 26.12 17.72 3.91
C ASN A 18 25.63 16.32 4.31
N LEU A 19 24.41 15.92 3.96
CA LEU A 19 23.90 14.59 4.26
C LEU A 19 24.75 13.54 3.54
N LYS A 20 25.27 12.59 4.30
CA LYS A 20 26.00 11.43 3.79
C LYS A 20 25.09 10.21 3.74
N ILE A 21 25.28 9.35 2.75
CA ILE A 21 24.50 8.15 2.54
C ILE A 21 25.43 6.95 2.60
N PHE A 22 25.19 6.03 3.53
CA PHE A 22 25.97 4.82 3.71
C PHE A 22 25.18 3.61 3.22
N GLY A 23 25.69 2.91 2.21
CA GLY A 23 25.21 1.59 1.80
C GLY A 23 25.89 0.50 2.62
N THR A 24 25.12 -0.51 3.05
CA THR A 24 25.67 -1.69 3.75
C THR A 24 25.07 -2.97 3.17
N ALA A 25 25.90 -3.94 2.88
CA ALA A 25 25.52 -5.31 2.52
C ALA A 25 26.72 -6.25 2.70
N ARG A 26 26.51 -7.55 2.54
CA ARG A 26 27.56 -8.57 2.64
C ARG A 26 28.61 -8.50 1.53
N SER A 27 28.28 -7.86 0.43
CA SER A 27 29.19 -7.74 -0.71
C SER A 27 30.39 -6.88 -0.35
N GLU A 28 31.59 -7.34 -0.76
CA GLU A 28 32.85 -6.63 -0.56
C GLU A 28 33.00 -5.53 -1.65
N LEU A 29 32.44 -4.36 -1.40
CA LEU A 29 32.57 -3.19 -2.27
C LEU A 29 33.38 -2.09 -1.60
N THR A 30 34.05 -1.29 -2.42
CA THR A 30 34.63 0.00 -2.01
C THR A 30 33.60 1.12 -2.17
N ASP A 31 33.90 2.31 -1.65
CA ASP A 31 33.07 3.51 -1.91
C ASP A 31 32.90 3.77 -3.40
N ASP A 32 33.97 3.61 -4.19
CA ASP A 32 33.92 3.82 -5.65
C ASP A 32 33.10 2.72 -6.34
N GLY A 33 33.25 1.46 -5.94
CA GLY A 33 32.41 0.37 -6.46
C GLY A 33 30.91 0.56 -6.15
N PHE A 34 30.58 1.13 -4.99
CA PHE A 34 29.21 1.48 -4.66
C PHE A 34 28.70 2.66 -5.48
N ARG A 35 29.54 3.68 -5.75
CA ARG A 35 29.21 4.81 -6.62
C ARG A 35 28.97 4.36 -8.06
N ASP A 36 29.77 3.43 -8.58
CA ASP A 36 29.60 2.87 -9.92
C ASP A 36 28.25 2.12 -10.00
N MET A 37 27.94 1.25 -9.02
CA MET A 37 26.65 0.57 -8.94
C MET A 37 25.48 1.57 -8.85
N ALA A 38 25.65 2.67 -8.12
CA ALA A 38 24.62 3.70 -8.00
C ALA A 38 24.46 4.44 -9.34
N ARG A 39 25.52 4.74 -10.06
CA ARG A 39 25.45 5.35 -11.39
C ARG A 39 24.69 4.46 -12.36
N ASP A 40 25.02 3.18 -12.43
CA ASP A 40 24.31 2.21 -13.28
C ASP A 40 22.81 2.17 -12.96
N ALA A 41 22.45 2.15 -11.68
CA ALA A 41 21.05 2.19 -11.25
C ALA A 41 20.35 3.51 -11.63
N LEU A 42 21.05 4.65 -11.57
CA LEU A 42 20.49 5.94 -12.01
C LEU A 42 20.32 5.93 -13.54
N ASP A 43 21.26 5.36 -14.27
CA ASP A 43 21.18 5.26 -15.74
C ASP A 43 20.04 4.35 -16.21
N GLU A 44 19.76 3.29 -15.49
CA GLU A 44 18.70 2.35 -15.82
C GLU A 44 17.31 2.89 -15.44
N PHE A 45 17.16 3.47 -14.23
CA PHE A 45 15.84 3.76 -13.66
C PHE A 45 15.42 5.23 -13.71
N LEU A 46 16.32 6.18 -14.01
CA LEU A 46 15.91 7.57 -14.15
C LEU A 46 15.35 7.85 -15.55
N PRO A 47 14.21 8.57 -15.63
CA PRO A 47 13.76 9.14 -16.90
C PRO A 47 14.82 10.07 -17.50
N THR A 48 14.92 10.11 -18.82
CA THR A 48 15.96 10.87 -19.55
C THR A 48 15.94 12.36 -19.22
N ASP A 49 14.75 12.93 -19.01
CA ASP A 49 14.55 14.33 -18.64
C ASP A 49 14.98 14.64 -17.18
N ARG A 50 15.38 13.63 -16.42
CA ARG A 50 15.83 13.72 -15.03
C ARG A 50 17.33 13.52 -14.84
N LYS A 51 18.05 13.21 -15.91
CA LYS A 51 19.49 12.98 -15.87
C LYS A 51 20.20 14.32 -16.00
N ASP A 52 20.66 14.85 -14.88
CA ASP A 52 21.59 16.00 -14.80
C ASP A 52 22.96 15.49 -14.34
N GLU A 53 23.94 15.52 -15.21
CA GLU A 53 25.28 14.97 -14.92
C GLU A 53 25.98 15.70 -13.77
N GLY A 54 25.73 17.01 -13.58
CA GLY A 54 26.29 17.75 -12.47
C GLY A 54 25.66 17.35 -11.13
N ALA A 55 24.34 17.19 -11.10
CA ALA A 55 23.63 16.69 -9.94
C ALA A 55 23.97 15.22 -9.63
N ILE A 56 24.10 14.36 -10.66
CA ILE A 56 24.55 12.97 -10.50
C ILE A 56 25.93 12.92 -9.87
N ALA A 57 26.92 13.65 -10.42
CA ALA A 57 28.27 13.68 -9.90
C ALA A 57 28.31 14.13 -8.42
N SER A 58 27.61 15.21 -8.08
CA SER A 58 27.55 15.71 -6.70
C SER A 58 26.78 14.77 -5.75
N PHE A 59 25.81 14.02 -6.23
CA PHE A 59 25.12 12.99 -5.46
C PHE A 59 26.02 11.81 -5.14
N LEU A 60 26.78 11.31 -6.14
CA LEU A 60 27.68 10.17 -5.97
C LEU A 60 28.78 10.46 -4.94
N GLU A 61 29.27 11.70 -4.82
CA GLU A 61 30.23 12.10 -3.78
C GLU A 61 29.72 11.92 -2.35
N ARG A 62 28.40 11.85 -2.15
CA ARG A 62 27.76 11.63 -0.84
C ARG A 62 27.62 10.16 -0.47
N LEU A 63 27.92 9.24 -1.39
CA LEU A 63 27.76 7.81 -1.21
C LEU A 63 29.02 7.19 -0.64
N PHE A 64 28.84 6.44 0.44
CA PHE A 64 29.88 5.66 1.13
C PHE A 64 29.36 4.23 1.30
N TYR A 65 30.26 3.28 1.41
CA TYR A 65 29.89 1.87 1.55
C TYR A 65 30.68 1.19 2.67
N GLN A 66 30.01 0.40 3.48
CA GLN A 66 30.63 -0.45 4.50
C GLN A 66 30.13 -1.88 4.30
N PRO A 67 31.02 -2.85 3.95
CA PRO A 67 30.65 -4.26 3.99
C PRO A 67 30.20 -4.64 5.38
N LEU A 68 29.06 -5.31 5.49
CA LEU A 68 28.48 -5.68 6.77
C LEU A 68 27.60 -6.92 6.63
N ASP A 69 27.86 -7.94 7.43
CA ASP A 69 26.93 -9.04 7.64
C ASP A 69 25.98 -8.70 8.83
N ALA A 70 24.77 -8.33 8.49
CA ALA A 70 23.76 -7.94 9.48
C ALA A 70 23.28 -9.11 10.39
N SER A 71 23.70 -10.35 10.11
CA SER A 71 23.38 -11.53 10.95
C SER A 71 24.32 -11.68 12.17
N THR A 72 25.42 -10.95 12.19
CA THR A 72 26.42 -10.96 13.25
C THR A 72 26.60 -9.57 13.86
N ILE A 73 27.32 -9.46 14.97
CA ILE A 73 27.65 -8.17 15.62
C ILE A 73 28.94 -7.59 15.02
N GLU A 74 29.72 -8.42 14.35
CA GLU A 74 31.02 -8.03 13.76
C GLU A 74 30.81 -7.01 12.62
N GLY A 75 31.70 -6.02 12.54
CA GLY A 75 31.67 -4.96 11.53
C GLY A 75 30.79 -3.75 11.86
N PHE A 76 29.94 -3.80 12.89
CA PHE A 76 29.17 -2.64 13.30
C PHE A 76 30.03 -1.52 13.92
N ASP A 77 31.12 -1.87 14.59
CA ASP A 77 32.09 -0.89 15.10
C ASP A 77 32.82 -0.18 13.93
N ASP A 78 33.14 -0.89 12.86
CA ASP A 78 33.72 -0.31 11.64
C ASP A 78 32.71 0.61 10.95
N LEU A 79 31.42 0.21 10.88
CA LEU A 79 30.38 1.07 10.39
C LEU A 79 30.25 2.34 11.24
N ALA A 80 30.25 2.22 12.56
CA ALA A 80 30.18 3.37 13.46
C ALA A 80 31.38 4.31 13.29
N ALA A 81 32.59 3.77 13.16
CA ALA A 81 33.79 4.54 12.91
C ALA A 81 33.72 5.28 11.57
N LYS A 82 33.15 4.65 10.53
CA LYS A 82 32.99 5.27 9.19
C LYS A 82 31.88 6.34 9.16
N VAL A 83 30.77 6.10 9.86
CA VAL A 83 29.66 7.08 10.00
C VAL A 83 30.16 8.30 10.78
N GLY A 84 30.91 8.08 11.84
CA GLY A 84 31.48 9.14 12.68
C GLY A 84 30.45 9.82 13.58
N ASP A 85 30.51 11.15 13.70
CA ASP A 85 29.64 11.91 14.59
C ASP A 85 28.18 11.91 14.10
N ILE A 86 27.28 11.40 14.95
CA ILE A 86 25.84 11.34 14.72
C ILE A 86 25.06 12.42 15.49
N SER A 87 25.72 13.44 16.02
CA SER A 87 25.07 14.52 16.78
C SER A 87 24.00 15.27 15.97
N CYS A 88 24.17 15.34 14.64
CA CYS A 88 23.20 15.91 13.73
C CYS A 88 22.01 15.00 13.40
N GLY A 89 22.01 13.75 13.89
CA GLY A 89 21.02 12.74 13.63
C GLY A 89 21.47 11.68 12.64
N LEU A 90 20.84 10.50 12.72
CA LEU A 90 21.03 9.37 11.82
C LEU A 90 19.66 8.77 11.48
N ALA A 91 19.40 8.57 10.18
CA ALA A 91 18.24 7.82 9.71
C ALA A 91 18.72 6.47 9.16
N ILE A 92 18.25 5.39 9.74
CA ILE A 92 18.58 4.01 9.35
C ILE A 92 17.39 3.45 8.59
N PHE A 93 17.63 2.83 7.44
CA PHE A 93 16.61 2.21 6.61
C PHE A 93 16.92 0.72 6.42
N LEU A 94 16.11 -0.15 7.04
CA LEU A 94 16.28 -1.60 6.94
C LEU A 94 15.44 -2.14 5.78
N SER A 95 16.12 -2.46 4.68
CA SER A 95 15.56 -3.17 3.51
C SER A 95 16.05 -4.62 3.46
N THR A 96 16.08 -5.26 4.64
CA THR A 96 16.57 -6.63 4.83
C THR A 96 15.43 -7.59 5.15
N ALA A 97 15.70 -8.89 5.09
CA ALA A 97 14.73 -9.90 5.52
C ALA A 97 14.42 -9.75 7.03
N PRO A 98 13.18 -10.05 7.46
CA PRO A 98 12.73 -9.82 8.84
C PRO A 98 13.61 -10.48 9.92
N PHE A 99 14.15 -11.66 9.64
CA PHE A 99 15.02 -12.38 10.57
C PHE A 99 16.35 -11.65 10.86
N LEU A 100 16.72 -10.67 10.04
CA LEU A 100 17.89 -9.83 10.24
C LEU A 100 17.60 -8.58 11.10
N PHE A 101 16.33 -8.26 11.39
CA PHE A 101 16.02 -7.05 12.15
C PHE A 101 16.59 -7.08 13.56
N GLU A 102 16.34 -8.15 14.31
CA GLU A 102 16.86 -8.28 15.68
C GLU A 102 18.39 -8.25 15.78
N PRO A 103 19.15 -9.07 15.01
CA PRO A 103 20.62 -8.98 15.06
C PRO A 103 21.14 -7.62 14.58
N THR A 104 20.55 -6.99 13.57
CA THR A 104 20.93 -5.63 13.13
C THR A 104 20.74 -4.61 14.26
N ILE A 105 19.58 -4.64 14.94
CA ILE A 105 19.28 -3.71 16.04
C ILE A 105 20.27 -3.87 17.18
N ARG A 106 20.63 -5.11 17.54
CA ARG A 106 21.65 -5.40 18.55
C ARG A 106 23.04 -4.90 18.14
N GLY A 107 23.41 -5.09 16.88
CA GLY A 107 24.67 -4.57 16.33
C GLY A 107 24.73 -3.04 16.37
N LEU A 108 23.66 -2.37 15.94
CA LEU A 108 23.54 -0.91 16.02
C LEU A 108 23.66 -0.40 17.46
N GLN A 109 22.99 -1.06 18.40
CA GLN A 109 23.04 -0.71 19.82
C GLN A 109 24.45 -0.87 20.39
N SER A 110 25.13 -2.00 20.11
CA SER A 110 26.48 -2.29 20.61
C SER A 110 27.52 -1.29 20.09
N ALA A 111 27.36 -0.82 18.85
CA ALA A 111 28.25 0.15 18.20
C ALA A 111 27.89 1.62 18.50
N GLY A 112 26.90 1.87 19.38
CA GLY A 112 26.50 3.23 19.73
C GLY A 112 25.70 3.97 18.64
N LEU A 113 25.20 3.27 17.63
CA LEU A 113 24.39 3.82 16.52
C LEU A 113 22.88 3.81 16.82
N ALA A 114 22.47 3.74 18.09
CA ALA A 114 21.06 3.73 18.51
C ALA A 114 20.72 4.86 19.51
N GLY A 115 21.43 5.99 19.44
CA GLY A 115 21.23 7.14 20.32
C GLY A 115 19.91 7.88 20.12
N ASP A 116 19.67 8.93 20.92
CA ASP A 116 18.39 9.65 20.92
C ASP A 116 18.07 10.37 19.60
N ASN A 117 19.08 10.69 18.81
CA ASN A 117 18.95 11.35 17.53
C ASN A 117 18.87 10.34 16.34
N VAL A 118 18.71 9.04 16.65
CA VAL A 118 18.66 8.00 15.61
C VAL A 118 17.23 7.54 15.37
N ARG A 119 16.83 7.46 14.11
CA ARG A 119 15.54 6.95 13.65
C ARG A 119 15.73 5.69 12.84
N ILE A 120 14.77 4.77 12.94
CA ILE A 120 14.82 3.50 12.22
C ILE A 120 13.58 3.33 11.33
N GLY A 121 13.80 3.12 10.04
CA GLY A 121 12.79 2.76 9.04
C GLY A 121 12.83 1.26 8.77
N LEU A 122 11.67 0.61 8.82
CA LEU A 122 11.53 -0.83 8.65
C LEU A 122 10.66 -1.11 7.43
N GLU A 123 11.23 -1.82 6.44
CA GLU A 123 10.48 -2.31 5.28
C GLU A 123 9.69 -3.58 5.61
N LYS A 124 8.61 -3.79 4.85
CA LYS A 124 7.85 -5.04 4.89
C LYS A 124 8.67 -6.24 4.37
N PRO A 125 8.38 -7.46 4.85
CA PRO A 125 7.33 -7.82 5.80
C PRO A 125 7.74 -7.62 7.25
N LEU A 126 6.78 -7.20 8.08
CA LEU A 126 6.95 -7.07 9.53
C LEU A 126 6.34 -8.30 10.23
N GLY A 127 6.98 -9.44 10.04
CA GLY A 127 6.50 -10.75 10.49
C GLY A 127 5.69 -11.48 9.41
N THR A 128 5.27 -12.71 9.74
CA THR A 128 4.44 -13.61 8.92
C THR A 128 3.10 -13.96 9.58
N ASP A 129 2.93 -13.56 10.84
CA ASP A 129 1.76 -13.71 11.70
C ASP A 129 1.86 -12.71 12.88
N PHE A 130 0.86 -12.72 13.75
CA PHE A 130 0.83 -11.83 14.94
C PHE A 130 2.01 -12.06 15.86
N GLU A 131 2.38 -13.32 16.13
CA GLU A 131 3.44 -13.67 17.09
C GLU A 131 4.81 -13.20 16.60
N SER A 132 5.19 -13.55 15.37
CA SER A 132 6.46 -13.11 14.76
C SER A 132 6.54 -11.59 14.60
N SER A 133 5.42 -10.95 14.29
CA SER A 133 5.34 -9.48 14.23
C SER A 133 5.53 -8.85 15.61
N ALA A 134 4.93 -9.41 16.66
CA ALA A 134 5.11 -8.93 18.02
C ALA A 134 6.56 -9.06 18.48
N GLN A 135 7.22 -10.19 18.17
CA GLN A 135 8.65 -10.41 18.48
C GLN A 135 9.55 -9.36 17.82
N ILE A 136 9.33 -9.08 16.52
CA ILE A 136 10.06 -8.01 15.81
C ILE A 136 9.82 -6.65 16.48
N ASN A 137 8.55 -6.32 16.75
CA ASN A 137 8.20 -5.05 17.38
C ASN A 137 8.78 -4.91 18.79
N ASP A 138 8.85 -5.98 19.57
CA ASP A 138 9.47 -5.99 20.91
C ASP A 138 10.98 -5.78 20.82
N ALA A 139 11.67 -6.44 19.88
CA ALA A 139 13.09 -6.25 19.64
C ALA A 139 13.41 -4.80 19.22
N VAL A 140 12.59 -4.21 18.34
CA VAL A 140 12.73 -2.80 17.96
C VAL A 140 12.49 -1.89 19.15
N ALA A 141 11.39 -2.08 19.89
CA ALA A 141 10.99 -1.22 21.01
C ALA A 141 11.98 -1.27 22.20
N ALA A 142 12.75 -2.34 22.32
CA ALA A 142 13.81 -2.43 23.32
C ALA A 142 14.94 -1.41 23.11
N VAL A 143 15.09 -0.89 21.89
CA VAL A 143 16.20 0.02 21.52
C VAL A 143 15.67 1.35 20.94
N PHE A 144 14.62 1.31 20.13
CA PHE A 144 14.02 2.49 19.48
C PHE A 144 12.58 2.66 19.97
N PRO A 145 12.24 3.74 20.69
CA PRO A 145 10.86 4.05 21.04
C PRO A 145 10.01 4.31 19.78
N GLU A 146 8.69 4.24 19.92
CA GLU A 146 7.74 4.35 18.81
C GLU A 146 7.91 5.66 18.03
N GLU A 147 8.25 6.76 18.70
CA GLU A 147 8.44 8.09 18.10
C GLU A 147 9.67 8.14 17.16
N ARG A 148 10.54 7.13 17.23
CA ARG A 148 11.73 7.00 16.38
C ARG A 148 11.68 5.79 15.46
N THR A 149 10.53 5.08 15.42
CA THR A 149 10.30 3.88 14.61
C THR A 149 9.33 4.19 13.47
N PHE A 150 9.77 3.95 12.23
CA PHE A 150 9.07 4.27 10.99
C PHE A 150 8.78 2.99 10.21
N ARG A 151 7.59 2.39 10.38
CA ARG A 151 7.17 1.20 9.64
C ARG A 151 6.58 1.61 8.30
N ILE A 152 7.19 1.13 7.23
CA ILE A 152 6.94 1.59 5.88
C ILE A 152 5.83 0.78 5.23
N ASP A 153 4.79 1.48 4.81
CA ASP A 153 3.86 1.03 3.79
C ASP A 153 3.92 2.01 2.62
N HIS A 154 4.49 1.58 1.50
CA HIS A 154 4.72 2.47 0.37
C HIS A 154 3.42 2.98 -0.28
N TYR A 155 2.26 2.38 -0.02
CA TYR A 155 0.97 2.92 -0.45
C TYR A 155 0.65 4.25 0.23
N LEU A 156 0.99 4.42 1.50
CA LEU A 156 0.79 5.67 2.23
C LEU A 156 1.64 6.82 1.67
N GLY A 157 2.78 6.51 1.06
CA GLY A 157 3.63 7.50 0.39
C GLY A 157 3.11 7.97 -0.97
N LYS A 158 2.05 7.35 -1.55
CA LYS A 158 1.46 7.78 -2.81
C LYS A 158 0.63 9.05 -2.62
N GLU A 159 0.82 10.06 -3.46
CA GLU A 159 0.09 11.34 -3.39
C GLU A 159 -1.43 11.15 -3.46
N THR A 160 -1.90 10.21 -4.28
CA THR A 160 -3.33 9.87 -4.38
C THR A 160 -3.91 9.27 -3.11
N VAL A 161 -3.13 8.50 -2.37
CA VAL A 161 -3.56 7.95 -1.07
C VAL A 161 -3.62 9.07 -0.03
N GLN A 162 -2.67 9.98 0.00
CA GLN A 162 -2.71 11.17 0.86
C GLN A 162 -3.90 12.07 0.53
N ASN A 163 -4.25 12.17 -0.76
CA ASN A 163 -5.41 12.91 -1.22
C ASN A 163 -6.77 12.37 -0.71
N LEU A 164 -6.85 11.11 -0.23
CA LEU A 164 -8.07 10.60 0.41
C LEU A 164 -8.46 11.44 1.62
N MET A 165 -7.48 11.84 2.43
CA MET A 165 -7.73 12.70 3.61
C MET A 165 -8.17 14.10 3.18
N ALA A 166 -7.52 14.69 2.16
CA ALA A 166 -7.91 15.99 1.63
C ALA A 166 -9.32 15.95 1.01
N LEU A 167 -9.63 14.90 0.23
CA LEU A 167 -10.94 14.70 -0.37
C LEU A 167 -12.04 14.65 0.70
N ARG A 168 -11.85 13.86 1.74
CA ARG A 168 -12.83 13.68 2.82
C ARG A 168 -12.94 14.90 3.73
N PHE A 169 -11.81 15.41 4.24
CA PHE A 169 -11.79 16.33 5.38
C PHE A 169 -11.62 17.80 5.01
N ALA A 170 -11.22 18.11 3.77
CA ALA A 170 -11.16 19.48 3.28
C ALA A 170 -12.40 19.90 2.45
N ASN A 171 -13.36 18.98 2.25
CA ASN A 171 -14.56 19.24 1.44
C ASN A 171 -15.82 18.90 2.21
N MET A 172 -16.64 19.91 2.49
CA MET A 172 -17.92 19.76 3.19
C MET A 172 -18.90 18.84 2.46
N LEU A 173 -18.68 18.58 1.18
CA LEU A 173 -19.56 17.78 0.33
C LEU A 173 -19.56 16.29 0.70
N PHE A 174 -18.44 15.74 1.18
CA PHE A 174 -18.29 14.30 1.37
C PHE A 174 -18.58 13.84 2.80
N GLU A 175 -17.98 14.44 3.80
CA GLU A 175 -18.03 13.93 5.17
C GLU A 175 -19.45 13.78 5.75
N PRO A 176 -20.42 14.67 5.50
CA PRO A 176 -21.79 14.50 6.00
C PRO A 176 -22.51 13.25 5.47
N VAL A 177 -22.11 12.77 4.27
CA VAL A 177 -22.69 11.58 3.63
C VAL A 177 -21.79 10.35 3.74
N TRP A 178 -20.67 10.45 4.47
CA TRP A 178 -19.68 9.38 4.59
C TRP A 178 -19.97 8.42 5.75
N ASN A 179 -21.12 7.74 5.65
CA ASN A 179 -21.62 6.86 6.71
C ASN A 179 -22.65 5.86 6.20
N SER A 180 -23.05 4.92 7.04
CA SER A 180 -24.01 3.85 6.75
C SER A 180 -25.41 4.31 6.34
N ASN A 181 -25.80 5.56 6.61
CA ASN A 181 -27.09 6.07 6.16
C ASN A 181 -27.10 6.33 4.64
N ASN A 182 -25.94 6.68 4.06
CA ASN A 182 -25.82 7.14 2.68
C ASN A 182 -24.98 6.21 1.80
N ILE A 183 -24.03 5.45 2.36
CA ILE A 183 -23.17 4.52 1.62
C ILE A 183 -23.79 3.13 1.67
N ASP A 184 -23.89 2.50 0.50
CA ASP A 184 -24.37 1.13 0.32
C ASP A 184 -23.24 0.13 0.58
N HIS A 185 -22.14 0.28 -0.14
CA HIS A 185 -20.94 -0.53 0.03
C HIS A 185 -19.67 0.20 -0.43
N VAL A 186 -18.52 -0.36 -0.08
CA VAL A 186 -17.20 0.09 -0.56
C VAL A 186 -16.49 -1.08 -1.21
N GLN A 187 -15.83 -0.86 -2.35
CA GLN A 187 -14.95 -1.85 -2.98
C GLN A 187 -13.52 -1.31 -3.00
N ILE A 188 -12.55 -2.15 -2.62
CA ILE A 188 -11.12 -1.87 -2.72
C ILE A 188 -10.49 -2.96 -3.56
N THR A 189 -10.06 -2.61 -4.77
CA THR A 189 -9.43 -3.52 -5.72
C THR A 189 -7.97 -3.14 -5.90
N VAL A 190 -7.06 -4.10 -5.68
CA VAL A 190 -5.63 -3.94 -5.94
C VAL A 190 -5.14 -5.16 -6.71
N THR A 191 -4.97 -5.02 -8.01
CA THR A 191 -4.63 -6.12 -8.93
C THR A 191 -3.32 -5.88 -9.65
N GLU A 192 -2.62 -6.98 -9.94
CA GLU A 192 -1.34 -7.00 -10.65
C GLU A 192 -1.43 -7.90 -11.89
N THR A 193 -0.84 -7.46 -13.00
CA THR A 193 -0.70 -8.28 -14.22
C THR A 193 0.53 -9.18 -14.19
N VAL A 194 1.46 -8.92 -13.27
CA VAL A 194 2.68 -9.69 -13.06
C VAL A 194 2.43 -10.96 -12.25
N GLY A 195 3.33 -11.94 -12.38
CA GLY A 195 3.35 -13.19 -11.59
C GLY A 195 4.39 -13.16 -10.48
N LEU A 196 5.20 -14.24 -10.39
CA LEU A 196 6.23 -14.40 -9.36
C LEU A 196 7.54 -13.66 -9.65
N GLU A 197 7.87 -13.48 -10.93
CA GLU A 197 9.03 -12.71 -11.41
C GLU A 197 10.35 -13.01 -10.67
N GLY A 198 10.68 -14.30 -10.51
CA GLY A 198 11.91 -14.75 -9.87
C GLY A 198 11.91 -14.76 -8.34
N ARG A 199 10.77 -14.50 -7.71
CA ARG A 199 10.58 -14.54 -6.24
C ARG A 199 9.60 -15.64 -5.81
N ALA A 200 9.66 -16.78 -6.48
CA ALA A 200 8.70 -17.87 -6.29
C ALA A 200 8.67 -18.37 -4.85
N ASP A 201 9.81 -18.74 -4.28
CA ASP A 201 9.92 -19.29 -2.92
C ASP A 201 9.38 -18.30 -1.87
N PHE A 202 9.77 -17.04 -1.97
CA PHE A 202 9.29 -16.01 -1.05
C PHE A 202 7.77 -15.82 -1.13
N TYR A 203 7.22 -15.83 -2.34
CA TYR A 203 5.78 -15.61 -2.51
C TYR A 203 4.96 -16.82 -2.06
N ASP A 204 5.48 -18.03 -2.27
CA ASP A 204 4.80 -19.26 -1.86
C ASP A 204 4.65 -19.35 -0.33
N ASP A 205 5.63 -18.84 0.40
CA ASP A 205 5.54 -18.72 1.85
C ASP A 205 4.63 -17.56 2.31
N THR A 206 4.27 -16.63 1.42
CA THR A 206 3.55 -15.41 1.80
C THR A 206 2.08 -15.42 1.37
N GLY A 207 1.77 -15.61 0.10
CA GLY A 207 0.42 -15.54 -0.48
C GLY A 207 -0.15 -14.13 -0.58
N ALA A 208 -1.25 -14.00 -1.32
CA ALA A 208 -1.89 -12.70 -1.60
C ALA A 208 -2.48 -12.03 -0.35
N LEU A 209 -2.96 -12.81 0.62
CA LEU A 209 -3.54 -12.29 1.85
C LEU A 209 -2.51 -11.50 2.65
N ARG A 210 -1.31 -12.05 2.83
CA ARG A 210 -0.25 -11.41 3.62
C ARG A 210 0.54 -10.39 2.82
N ASP A 211 0.74 -10.61 1.50
CA ASP A 211 1.47 -9.66 0.65
C ASP A 211 0.72 -8.35 0.42
N MET A 212 -0.62 -8.40 0.30
CA MET A 212 -1.42 -7.26 -0.12
C MET A 212 -2.50 -6.83 0.87
N VAL A 213 -3.24 -7.77 1.46
CA VAL A 213 -4.37 -7.42 2.33
C VAL A 213 -3.88 -6.95 3.68
N GLN A 214 -2.98 -7.69 4.32
CA GLN A 214 -2.46 -7.44 5.66
C GLN A 214 -1.90 -6.02 5.84
N ASN A 215 -1.40 -5.43 4.78
CA ASN A 215 -0.75 -4.13 4.78
C ASN A 215 -1.54 -3.11 3.95
N HIS A 216 -1.27 -3.00 2.67
CA HIS A 216 -1.77 -1.95 1.78
C HIS A 216 -3.29 -1.79 1.78
N MET A 217 -4.02 -2.92 1.65
CA MET A 217 -5.49 -2.84 1.55
C MET A 217 -6.14 -2.48 2.88
N LEU A 218 -5.61 -2.98 4.00
CA LEU A 218 -6.09 -2.59 5.33
C LEU A 218 -5.76 -1.15 5.66
N GLN A 219 -4.64 -0.60 5.18
CA GLN A 219 -4.35 0.82 5.30
C GLN A 219 -5.31 1.68 4.47
N LEU A 220 -5.62 1.27 3.23
CA LEU A 220 -6.63 1.95 2.41
C LEU A 220 -8.02 1.89 3.06
N LEU A 221 -8.42 0.72 3.58
CA LEU A 221 -9.68 0.57 4.31
C LEU A 221 -9.72 1.49 5.54
N ALA A 222 -8.64 1.54 6.32
CA ALA A 222 -8.57 2.40 7.50
C ALA A 222 -8.71 3.88 7.14
N LEU A 223 -8.04 4.37 6.09
CA LEU A 223 -8.15 5.76 5.62
C LEU A 223 -9.56 6.11 5.11
N ILE A 224 -10.24 5.16 4.47
CA ILE A 224 -11.63 5.33 4.02
C ILE A 224 -12.60 5.32 5.19
N ALA A 225 -12.36 4.49 6.20
CA ALA A 225 -13.34 4.24 7.26
C ALA A 225 -13.10 5.03 8.54
N MET A 226 -11.94 5.68 8.73
CA MET A 226 -11.62 6.43 9.95
C MET A 226 -12.52 7.65 10.16
N GLU A 227 -12.66 8.08 11.41
CA GLU A 227 -13.26 9.36 11.76
C GLU A 227 -12.31 10.52 11.37
N PRO A 228 -12.84 11.76 11.20
CA PRO A 228 -11.99 12.93 11.04
C PRO A 228 -11.06 13.08 12.25
N PRO A 229 -9.73 13.12 12.06
CA PRO A 229 -8.81 13.35 13.16
C PRO A 229 -8.97 14.76 13.72
N GLY A 230 -8.66 14.95 15.00
CA GLY A 230 -8.80 16.26 15.67
C GLY A 230 -7.87 17.34 15.11
N ASN A 231 -6.75 16.93 14.51
CA ASN A 231 -5.75 17.75 13.83
C ASN A 231 -4.97 16.89 12.82
N PHE A 232 -4.18 17.54 11.97
CA PHE A 232 -3.37 16.85 10.97
C PHE A 232 -1.97 16.57 11.52
N ASP A 233 -1.88 15.64 12.47
CA ASP A 233 -0.62 15.11 12.98
C ASP A 233 -0.60 13.57 12.98
N ALA A 234 0.59 13.02 13.09
CA ALA A 234 0.83 11.58 13.02
C ALA A 234 0.05 10.80 14.09
N THR A 235 -0.06 11.30 15.30
CA THR A 235 -0.74 10.60 16.40
C THR A 235 -2.25 10.60 16.19
N ALA A 236 -2.85 11.76 15.90
CA ALA A 236 -4.27 11.89 15.67
C ALA A 236 -4.76 11.02 14.49
N ILE A 237 -4.01 11.00 13.37
CA ILE A 237 -4.36 10.18 12.20
C ILE A 237 -4.26 8.69 12.53
N ARG A 238 -3.16 8.24 13.17
CA ARG A 238 -2.96 6.83 13.52
C ARG A 238 -3.94 6.34 14.58
N ASP A 239 -4.36 7.21 15.50
CA ASP A 239 -5.40 6.89 16.49
C ASP A 239 -6.74 6.59 15.82
N GLU A 240 -7.13 7.34 14.80
CA GLU A 240 -8.37 7.06 14.07
C GLU A 240 -8.26 5.79 13.21
N LYS A 241 -7.12 5.55 12.56
CA LYS A 241 -6.89 4.32 11.79
C LYS A 241 -6.99 3.06 12.67
N VAL A 242 -6.32 3.06 13.81
CA VAL A 242 -6.32 1.88 14.70
C VAL A 242 -7.71 1.55 15.26
N LYS A 243 -8.56 2.55 15.49
CA LYS A 243 -9.96 2.32 15.88
C LYS A 243 -10.72 1.52 14.84
N VAL A 244 -10.52 1.83 13.56
CA VAL A 244 -11.12 1.06 12.45
C VAL A 244 -10.60 -0.37 12.42
N LEU A 245 -9.28 -0.54 12.47
CA LEU A 245 -8.64 -1.85 12.40
C LEU A 245 -9.06 -2.78 13.55
N ARG A 246 -9.23 -2.23 14.75
CA ARG A 246 -9.75 -2.96 15.92
C ARG A 246 -11.24 -3.26 15.87
N ALA A 247 -11.98 -2.53 15.03
CA ALA A 247 -13.42 -2.73 14.82
C ALA A 247 -13.74 -3.67 13.66
N LEU A 248 -12.73 -4.24 13.00
CA LEU A 248 -12.93 -5.21 11.94
C LEU A 248 -13.53 -6.50 12.53
N ARG A 249 -14.66 -6.92 11.95
CA ARG A 249 -15.32 -8.18 12.32
C ARG A 249 -14.55 -9.37 11.78
N PRO A 250 -14.45 -10.51 12.50
CA PRO A 250 -13.96 -11.77 11.95
C PRO A 250 -14.70 -12.13 10.65
N VAL A 251 -13.97 -12.61 9.64
CA VAL A 251 -14.53 -12.95 8.33
C VAL A 251 -15.00 -14.40 8.35
N PRO A 252 -16.32 -14.68 8.20
CA PRO A 252 -16.81 -16.04 8.06
C PRO A 252 -16.23 -16.71 6.79
N GLU A 253 -16.15 -18.04 6.79
CA GLU A 253 -15.65 -18.81 5.63
C GLU A 253 -16.34 -18.42 4.31
N GLY A 254 -17.66 -18.28 4.34
CA GLY A 254 -18.47 -17.92 3.18
C GLY A 254 -18.25 -16.50 2.65
N ASP A 255 -17.63 -15.62 3.43
CA ASP A 255 -17.33 -14.24 3.08
C ASP A 255 -15.87 -14.04 2.61
N SER A 256 -15.20 -15.14 2.29
CA SER A 256 -13.85 -15.13 1.72
C SER A 256 -13.75 -16.09 0.53
N VAL A 257 -12.94 -15.73 -0.45
CA VAL A 257 -12.60 -16.55 -1.62
C VAL A 257 -11.10 -16.49 -1.84
N THR A 258 -10.48 -17.66 -1.95
CA THR A 258 -9.07 -17.81 -2.34
C THR A 258 -8.99 -18.35 -3.76
N GLY A 259 -7.98 -17.92 -4.51
CA GLY A 259 -7.75 -18.37 -5.88
C GLY A 259 -6.27 -18.54 -6.19
N GLN A 260 -5.98 -19.34 -7.23
CA GLN A 260 -4.63 -19.52 -7.76
C GLN A 260 -4.71 -19.47 -9.29
N TYR A 261 -3.81 -18.71 -9.94
CA TYR A 261 -3.84 -18.60 -11.40
C TYR A 261 -3.38 -19.89 -12.07
N GLY A 262 -4.17 -20.31 -13.06
CA GLY A 262 -3.81 -21.34 -14.03
C GLY A 262 -3.24 -20.70 -15.30
N ASP A 263 -3.09 -21.53 -16.34
CA ASP A 263 -2.70 -21.08 -17.67
C ASP A 263 -3.64 -20.00 -18.21
N GLY A 264 -3.10 -19.13 -19.06
CA GLY A 264 -3.89 -18.08 -19.71
C GLY A 264 -3.06 -17.16 -20.54
N ALA A 265 -3.55 -15.92 -20.74
CA ALA A 265 -2.81 -14.88 -21.44
C ALA A 265 -3.01 -13.53 -20.76
N VAL A 266 -1.93 -12.80 -20.55
CA VAL A 266 -1.94 -11.42 -20.02
C VAL A 266 -1.50 -10.48 -21.13
N LYS A 267 -2.36 -9.51 -21.47
CA LYS A 267 -2.13 -8.57 -22.60
C LYS A 267 -1.81 -9.25 -23.94
N GLY A 268 -2.39 -10.46 -24.16
CA GLY A 268 -2.18 -11.26 -25.37
C GLY A 268 -0.98 -12.18 -25.35
N GLU A 269 -0.11 -12.11 -24.33
CA GLU A 269 1.05 -12.99 -24.18
C GLU A 269 0.68 -14.19 -23.32
N PRO A 270 0.95 -15.44 -23.80
CA PRO A 270 0.70 -16.64 -23.02
C PRO A 270 1.51 -16.65 -21.71
N VAL A 271 0.90 -17.07 -20.63
CA VAL A 271 1.54 -17.23 -19.33
C VAL A 271 1.19 -18.57 -18.71
N LYS A 272 2.14 -19.15 -18.01
CA LYS A 272 2.00 -20.45 -17.34
C LYS A 272 1.21 -20.33 -16.05
N SER A 273 0.77 -21.48 -15.55
CA SER A 273 0.13 -21.61 -14.25
C SER A 273 1.09 -21.31 -13.10
N TYR A 274 0.53 -21.06 -11.91
CA TYR A 274 1.31 -20.84 -10.69
C TYR A 274 2.19 -22.05 -10.36
N GLY A 275 1.64 -23.27 -10.48
CA GLY A 275 2.37 -24.49 -10.24
C GLY A 275 3.56 -24.69 -11.21
N ASP A 276 3.41 -24.30 -12.49
CA ASP A 276 4.50 -24.35 -13.46
C ASP A 276 5.56 -23.28 -13.21
N ASP A 277 5.16 -22.10 -12.75
CA ASP A 277 6.09 -21.01 -12.37
C ASP A 277 6.89 -21.39 -11.11
N LEU A 278 6.26 -22.11 -10.15
CA LEU A 278 6.89 -22.58 -8.92
C LEU A 278 7.77 -23.83 -9.16
N GLY A 279 7.38 -24.66 -10.12
CA GLY A 279 8.01 -25.96 -10.41
C GLY A 279 7.52 -27.11 -9.54
N ASP A 280 6.59 -26.87 -8.63
CA ASP A 280 5.95 -27.84 -7.75
C ASP A 280 4.51 -27.40 -7.41
N GLY A 281 3.69 -28.32 -6.89
CA GLY A 281 2.32 -28.01 -6.47
C GLY A 281 2.28 -27.26 -5.13
N SER A 282 1.45 -26.23 -5.04
CA SER A 282 1.23 -25.46 -3.82
C SER A 282 -0.25 -25.11 -3.65
N ASP A 283 -0.68 -24.98 -2.39
CA ASP A 283 -2.01 -24.49 -2.00
C ASP A 283 -1.96 -22.97 -1.63
N THR A 284 -0.88 -22.26 -1.95
CA THR A 284 -0.76 -20.81 -1.68
C THR A 284 -1.65 -20.01 -2.62
N GLU A 285 -2.42 -19.10 -2.06
CA GLU A 285 -3.33 -18.26 -2.82
C GLU A 285 -2.59 -17.10 -3.52
N THR A 286 -2.87 -16.94 -4.82
CA THR A 286 -2.43 -15.79 -5.63
C THR A 286 -3.54 -14.77 -5.86
N PHE A 287 -4.72 -15.05 -5.32
CA PHE A 287 -5.92 -14.22 -5.37
C PHE A 287 -6.71 -14.35 -4.07
N VAL A 288 -7.19 -13.21 -3.58
CA VAL A 288 -8.10 -13.15 -2.43
C VAL A 288 -9.23 -12.16 -2.73
N ALA A 289 -10.46 -12.57 -2.41
CA ALA A 289 -11.59 -11.67 -2.27
C ALA A 289 -12.24 -11.86 -0.89
N LEU A 290 -12.52 -10.77 -0.21
CA LEU A 290 -13.10 -10.74 1.14
C LEU A 290 -14.29 -9.78 1.18
N LYS A 291 -15.31 -10.15 1.97
CA LYS A 291 -16.34 -9.25 2.44
C LYS A 291 -16.07 -8.94 3.91
N ALA A 292 -15.57 -7.74 4.17
CA ALA A 292 -15.23 -7.25 5.50
C ALA A 292 -16.32 -6.33 6.05
N HIS A 293 -16.41 -6.21 7.37
CA HIS A 293 -17.31 -5.29 8.07
C HIS A 293 -16.54 -4.56 9.17
N VAL A 294 -16.88 -3.27 9.36
CA VAL A 294 -16.37 -2.44 10.45
C VAL A 294 -17.49 -2.23 11.46
N ASP A 295 -17.38 -2.83 12.66
CA ASP A 295 -18.39 -2.79 13.70
C ASP A 295 -18.28 -1.52 14.53
N ASN A 296 -18.72 -0.41 13.94
CA ASN A 296 -18.86 0.88 14.62
C ASN A 296 -20.14 1.62 14.14
N TRP A 297 -20.46 2.72 14.77
CA TRP A 297 -21.68 3.48 14.45
C TRP A 297 -21.70 4.03 13.03
N ARG A 298 -20.54 4.41 12.50
CA ARG A 298 -20.43 4.98 11.15
C ARG A 298 -20.73 3.94 10.07
N TRP A 299 -20.26 2.70 10.26
CA TRP A 299 -20.20 1.69 9.21
C TRP A 299 -21.07 0.47 9.44
N GLN A 300 -21.85 0.43 10.54
CA GLN A 300 -22.70 -0.73 10.83
C GLN A 300 -23.59 -1.09 9.64
N GLY A 301 -23.42 -2.32 9.12
CA GLY A 301 -24.19 -2.86 8.00
C GLY A 301 -23.65 -2.54 6.61
N VAL A 302 -22.61 -1.71 6.48
CA VAL A 302 -21.94 -1.44 5.19
C VAL A 302 -20.86 -2.48 4.94
N PRO A 303 -20.95 -3.30 3.85
CA PRO A 303 -19.88 -4.21 3.49
C PRO A 303 -18.72 -3.48 2.79
N PHE A 304 -17.51 -3.92 3.09
CA PHE A 304 -16.28 -3.56 2.39
C PHE A 304 -15.81 -4.79 1.62
N TYR A 305 -15.86 -4.73 0.28
CA TYR A 305 -15.37 -5.78 -0.58
C TYR A 305 -13.91 -5.51 -0.95
N LEU A 306 -13.03 -6.41 -0.57
CA LEU A 306 -11.59 -6.33 -0.87
C LEU A 306 -11.26 -7.37 -1.92
N ARG A 307 -10.51 -6.98 -2.96
CA ARG A 307 -10.08 -7.90 -4.03
C ARG A 307 -8.63 -7.62 -4.43
N THR A 308 -7.80 -8.65 -4.41
CA THR A 308 -6.42 -8.61 -4.89
C THR A 308 -6.04 -9.89 -5.62
N GLY A 309 -5.09 -9.81 -6.54
CA GLY A 309 -4.58 -10.99 -7.23
C GLY A 309 -3.44 -10.69 -8.19
N LYS A 310 -2.68 -11.75 -8.52
CA LYS A 310 -1.63 -11.75 -9.55
C LYS A 310 -2.16 -12.30 -10.87
N ARG A 311 -1.46 -12.00 -11.98
CA ARG A 311 -1.88 -12.39 -13.34
C ARG A 311 -3.33 -12.00 -13.66
N MET A 312 -3.78 -10.86 -13.12
CA MET A 312 -5.12 -10.36 -13.38
C MET A 312 -5.21 -9.69 -14.76
N ALA A 313 -6.43 -9.41 -15.20
CA ALA A 313 -6.72 -8.78 -16.51
C ALA A 313 -6.07 -7.42 -16.66
N ASP A 314 -6.00 -6.65 -15.57
CA ASP A 314 -5.45 -5.29 -15.55
C ASP A 314 -4.69 -5.02 -14.26
N ARG A 315 -3.68 -4.13 -14.34
CA ARG A 315 -3.03 -3.56 -13.16
C ARG A 315 -3.85 -2.39 -12.66
N ARG A 316 -4.46 -2.56 -11.48
CA ARG A 316 -5.41 -1.58 -10.95
C ARG A 316 -5.26 -1.43 -9.44
N SER A 317 -5.24 -0.20 -8.95
CA SER A 317 -5.50 0.12 -7.55
C SER A 317 -6.62 1.14 -7.51
N GLU A 318 -7.76 0.76 -6.94
CA GLU A 318 -8.99 1.54 -7.02
C GLU A 318 -9.83 1.37 -5.76
N ILE A 319 -10.49 2.45 -5.36
CA ILE A 319 -11.51 2.45 -4.33
C ILE A 319 -12.80 2.95 -4.96
N VAL A 320 -13.88 2.20 -4.81
CA VAL A 320 -15.22 2.56 -5.27
C VAL A 320 -16.13 2.68 -4.06
N VAL A 321 -16.74 3.85 -3.90
CA VAL A 321 -17.74 4.10 -2.87
C VAL A 321 -19.10 4.22 -3.55
N GLN A 322 -19.94 3.24 -3.33
CA GLN A 322 -21.29 3.20 -3.86
C GLN A 322 -22.25 3.85 -2.86
N PHE A 323 -22.92 4.91 -3.29
CA PHE A 323 -23.98 5.51 -2.48
C PHE A 323 -25.27 4.71 -2.60
N LYS A 324 -26.14 4.85 -1.61
CA LYS A 324 -27.50 4.32 -1.65
C LYS A 324 -28.32 5.03 -2.74
N PRO A 325 -29.33 4.35 -3.32
CA PRO A 325 -30.24 5.00 -4.24
C PRO A 325 -31.03 6.11 -3.54
N VAL A 326 -31.54 7.06 -4.32
CA VAL A 326 -32.41 8.11 -3.77
C VAL A 326 -33.61 7.48 -3.07
N PRO A 327 -34.03 8.01 -1.93
CA PRO A 327 -35.10 7.39 -1.12
C PRO A 327 -36.48 7.43 -1.78
N HIS A 328 -36.67 8.34 -2.73
CA HIS A 328 -37.90 8.45 -3.49
C HIS A 328 -37.60 8.90 -4.93
N ASN A 329 -38.01 8.07 -5.91
CA ASN A 329 -37.84 8.36 -7.33
C ASN A 329 -39.03 9.13 -7.89
N ILE A 330 -38.86 10.42 -8.14
CA ILE A 330 -39.88 11.29 -8.76
C ILE A 330 -39.99 11.11 -10.28
N PHE A 331 -39.07 10.36 -10.91
CA PHE A 331 -38.99 10.12 -12.35
C PHE A 331 -39.62 8.79 -12.78
N VAL A 332 -40.40 8.14 -11.92
CA VAL A 332 -41.08 6.87 -12.24
C VAL A 332 -41.92 7.02 -13.51
N GLY A 333 -41.76 6.06 -14.44
CA GLY A 333 -42.46 6.08 -15.74
C GLY A 333 -41.82 6.98 -16.81
N ARG A 334 -40.66 7.59 -16.52
CA ARG A 334 -39.84 8.27 -17.52
C ARG A 334 -38.82 7.30 -18.13
N GLU A 335 -38.26 7.65 -19.30
CA GLU A 335 -37.21 6.82 -19.90
C GLU A 335 -35.86 7.01 -19.18
N GLY A 336 -35.10 5.90 -19.05
CA GLY A 336 -33.84 5.83 -18.40
C GLY A 336 -33.92 5.19 -17.00
N ARG A 337 -32.87 4.47 -16.64
CA ARG A 337 -32.71 3.89 -15.30
C ARG A 337 -32.10 4.94 -14.36
N LEU A 338 -32.62 5.05 -13.18
CA LEU A 338 -32.05 5.89 -12.14
C LEU A 338 -30.97 5.09 -11.41
N GLU A 339 -29.71 5.41 -11.70
CA GLU A 339 -28.57 4.80 -11.02
C GLU A 339 -28.21 5.57 -9.75
N ALA A 340 -27.73 4.84 -8.76
CA ALA A 340 -27.20 5.45 -7.53
C ALA A 340 -25.82 6.07 -7.81
N ASN A 341 -25.49 7.17 -7.12
CA ASN A 341 -24.22 7.83 -7.32
C ASN A 341 -23.05 6.94 -6.92
N THR A 342 -21.96 7.02 -7.65
CA THR A 342 -20.74 6.24 -7.42
C THR A 342 -19.54 7.17 -7.41
N LEU A 343 -18.72 7.09 -6.36
CA LEU A 343 -17.43 7.77 -6.30
C LEU A 343 -16.31 6.76 -6.56
N ILE A 344 -15.53 7.00 -7.60
CA ILE A 344 -14.40 6.16 -8.02
C ILE A 344 -13.12 6.93 -7.74
N ILE A 345 -12.22 6.35 -6.95
CA ILE A 345 -10.91 6.89 -6.63
C ILE A 345 -9.87 5.94 -7.20
N ARG A 346 -9.31 6.28 -8.35
CA ARG A 346 -8.28 5.51 -9.02
C ARG A 346 -6.91 5.96 -8.54
N LEU A 347 -6.15 5.01 -7.97
CA LEU A 347 -4.81 5.22 -7.43
C LEU A 347 -3.71 4.80 -8.42
N GLN A 348 -4.01 3.86 -9.32
CA GLN A 348 -3.12 3.35 -10.38
C GLN A 348 -3.92 2.66 -11.49
N PRO A 349 -3.42 2.66 -12.76
CA PRO A 349 -2.21 3.32 -13.27
C PRO A 349 -2.40 4.81 -13.47
N GLU A 350 -3.60 5.25 -13.81
CA GLU A 350 -3.99 6.65 -13.95
C GLU A 350 -4.66 7.12 -12.66
N GLU A 351 -4.33 8.33 -12.25
CA GLU A 351 -4.82 8.88 -10.98
C GLU A 351 -5.95 9.88 -11.24
N TYR A 352 -7.14 9.54 -10.76
CA TYR A 352 -8.30 10.44 -10.85
C TYR A 352 -9.32 10.16 -9.72
N VAL A 353 -10.14 11.16 -9.48
CA VAL A 353 -11.37 11.03 -8.68
C VAL A 353 -12.54 11.34 -9.60
N ARG A 354 -13.50 10.40 -9.69
CA ARG A 354 -14.67 10.49 -10.55
C ARG A 354 -15.94 10.30 -9.73
N LEU A 355 -16.85 11.26 -9.80
CA LEU A 355 -18.19 11.11 -9.24
C LEU A 355 -19.20 10.94 -10.37
N LEU A 356 -19.87 9.79 -10.39
CA LEU A 356 -20.93 9.50 -11.35
C LEU A 356 -22.26 10.05 -10.81
N VAL A 357 -22.90 10.93 -11.58
CA VAL A 357 -24.16 11.60 -11.20
C VAL A 357 -25.17 11.50 -12.31
N MET A 358 -26.46 11.55 -11.96
CA MET A 358 -27.53 11.56 -12.93
C MET A 358 -27.77 12.98 -13.47
N ALA A 359 -27.84 13.11 -14.79
CA ALA A 359 -28.19 14.33 -15.47
C ALA A 359 -29.30 14.09 -16.50
N LYS A 360 -30.09 15.14 -16.77
CA LYS A 360 -31.08 15.09 -17.85
C LYS A 360 -30.37 15.20 -19.22
N GLU A 361 -30.66 14.27 -20.11
CA GLU A 361 -30.21 14.38 -21.52
C GLU A 361 -30.76 15.64 -22.17
N PRO A 362 -29.95 16.42 -22.92
CA PRO A 362 -30.44 17.55 -23.66
C PRO A 362 -31.51 17.12 -24.70
N GLY A 363 -32.63 17.80 -24.71
CA GLY A 363 -33.74 17.54 -25.65
C GLY A 363 -34.93 18.43 -25.35
N ILE A 364 -35.84 18.56 -26.33
CA ILE A 364 -37.02 19.38 -26.29
C ILE A 364 -38.31 18.55 -26.13
N ASP A 365 -38.18 17.23 -25.97
CA ASP A 365 -39.34 16.36 -25.85
C ASP A 365 -40.10 16.68 -24.56
N ARG A 366 -41.35 17.10 -24.73
CA ARG A 366 -42.19 17.56 -23.62
C ARG A 366 -42.67 16.40 -22.73
N ASP A 367 -42.73 15.18 -23.27
CA ASP A 367 -43.36 14.04 -22.63
C ASP A 367 -42.37 13.06 -21.98
N LYS A 368 -41.04 13.23 -22.23
CA LYS A 368 -40.03 12.30 -21.77
C LYS A 368 -38.83 13.04 -21.21
N ILE A 369 -38.50 12.78 -19.93
CA ILE A 369 -37.25 13.15 -19.33
C ILE A 369 -36.38 11.90 -19.37
N VAL A 370 -35.32 11.89 -20.17
CA VAL A 370 -34.31 10.84 -20.20
C VAL A 370 -33.21 11.24 -19.28
N LEU A 371 -32.91 10.36 -18.31
CA LEU A 371 -31.79 10.52 -17.35
C LEU A 371 -30.64 9.64 -17.82
N ARG A 372 -29.44 10.21 -17.78
CA ARG A 372 -28.19 9.50 -18.03
C ARG A 372 -27.18 9.77 -16.92
N GLU A 373 -26.38 8.77 -16.63
CA GLU A 373 -25.21 8.91 -15.79
C GLU A 373 -24.14 9.71 -16.54
N VAL A 374 -23.57 10.71 -15.88
CA VAL A 374 -22.47 11.53 -16.39
C VAL A 374 -21.36 11.64 -15.35
N PRO A 375 -20.09 11.61 -15.77
CA PRO A 375 -18.97 11.77 -14.85
C PRO A 375 -18.71 13.24 -14.50
N LEU A 376 -18.39 13.48 -13.24
CA LEU A 376 -17.68 14.67 -12.78
C LEU A 376 -16.26 14.25 -12.46
N ASP A 377 -15.32 14.57 -13.33
CA ASP A 377 -13.94 14.14 -13.24
C ASP A 377 -13.06 15.20 -12.58
N LEU A 378 -12.32 14.79 -11.56
CA LEU A 378 -11.19 15.51 -11.01
C LEU A 378 -9.91 14.75 -11.38
N SER A 379 -9.26 15.18 -12.45
CA SER A 379 -7.94 14.68 -12.84
C SER A 379 -6.87 15.48 -12.11
N LEU A 380 -6.21 14.85 -11.15
CA LEU A 380 -5.11 15.48 -10.41
C LEU A 380 -3.94 15.83 -11.33
N SER A 381 -3.71 15.01 -12.37
CA SER A 381 -2.67 15.28 -13.38
C SER A 381 -2.95 16.53 -14.20
N GLN A 382 -4.21 16.82 -14.48
CA GLN A 382 -4.60 18.03 -15.21
C GLN A 382 -4.66 19.25 -14.28
N ALA A 383 -5.22 19.08 -13.08
CA ALA A 383 -5.35 20.16 -12.11
C ALA A 383 -3.99 20.72 -11.68
N PHE A 384 -2.98 19.86 -11.57
CA PHE A 384 -1.62 20.19 -11.18
C PHE A 384 -0.61 19.96 -12.31
N ALA A 385 -1.01 20.25 -13.55
CA ALA A 385 -0.13 20.19 -14.70
C ALA A 385 1.08 21.12 -14.51
N GLY A 386 2.29 20.56 -14.64
CA GLY A 386 3.53 21.28 -14.39
C GLY A 386 4.11 21.09 -12.98
N THR A 387 3.35 20.51 -12.05
CA THR A 387 3.91 20.07 -10.75
C THR A 387 4.47 18.66 -10.89
N ARG A 388 5.73 18.48 -10.47
CA ARG A 388 6.36 17.17 -10.48
C ARG A 388 5.65 16.23 -9.52
N ARG A 389 5.24 15.06 -10.01
CA ARG A 389 4.77 13.99 -9.16
C ARG A 389 5.93 13.22 -8.56
N ARG A 390 5.83 13.00 -7.26
CA ARG A 390 6.83 12.24 -6.52
C ARG A 390 6.45 10.77 -6.44
N ILE A 391 7.44 9.91 -6.50
CA ILE A 391 7.21 8.50 -6.17
C ILE A 391 7.17 8.33 -4.66
N ALA A 392 6.45 7.30 -4.20
CA ALA A 392 6.19 7.07 -2.78
C ALA A 392 7.47 7.08 -1.91
N TYR A 393 8.56 6.49 -2.40
CA TYR A 393 9.82 6.42 -1.66
C TYR A 393 10.53 7.77 -1.51
N GLU A 394 10.37 8.70 -2.43
CA GLU A 394 10.90 10.07 -2.25
C GLU A 394 10.28 10.72 -1.01
N ARG A 395 8.95 10.60 -0.87
CA ARG A 395 8.24 11.16 0.29
C ARG A 395 8.62 10.44 1.58
N LEU A 396 8.59 9.11 1.60
CA LEU A 396 8.85 8.34 2.81
C LEU A 396 10.30 8.47 3.30
N LEU A 397 11.28 8.55 2.40
CA LEU A 397 12.67 8.78 2.77
C LEU A 397 12.88 10.19 3.34
N LEU A 398 12.24 11.20 2.75
CA LEU A 398 12.29 12.57 3.27
C LEU A 398 11.68 12.62 4.68
N ASP A 399 10.47 12.07 4.86
CA ASP A 399 9.78 12.04 6.15
C ASP A 399 10.57 11.27 7.23
N LEU A 400 11.24 10.18 6.86
CA LEU A 400 12.15 9.46 7.78
C LEU A 400 13.34 10.35 8.21
N VAL A 401 13.96 11.08 7.27
CA VAL A 401 15.06 12.00 7.56
C VAL A 401 14.59 13.19 8.40
N GLU A 402 13.40 13.73 8.14
CA GLU A 402 12.83 14.86 8.87
C GLU A 402 12.18 14.45 10.20
N GLY A 403 11.74 13.18 10.32
CA GLY A 403 11.09 12.65 11.52
C GLY A 403 9.58 12.80 11.51
N ASP A 404 8.96 12.99 10.35
CA ASP A 404 7.51 13.04 10.20
C ASP A 404 6.93 11.63 10.08
N GLN A 405 6.14 11.20 11.06
CA GLN A 405 5.54 9.87 11.10
C GLN A 405 4.12 9.81 10.51
N THR A 406 3.63 10.85 9.91
CA THR A 406 2.24 10.97 9.42
C THR A 406 1.87 9.85 8.43
N LEU A 407 2.81 9.42 7.61
CA LEU A 407 2.62 8.39 6.57
C LEU A 407 3.17 7.00 6.96
N PHE A 408 3.49 6.79 8.23
CA PHE A 408 4.03 5.51 8.71
C PHE A 408 3.05 4.77 9.61
N VAL A 409 3.19 3.45 9.62
CA VAL A 409 2.30 2.57 10.36
C VAL A 409 2.78 2.44 11.81
N ARG A 410 1.88 2.59 12.77
CA ARG A 410 2.17 2.45 14.18
C ARG A 410 2.09 0.97 14.59
N ARG A 411 2.83 0.60 15.64
CA ARG A 411 2.89 -0.77 16.15
C ARG A 411 1.49 -1.38 16.35
N ASP A 412 0.60 -0.69 17.01
CA ASP A 412 -0.74 -1.18 17.33
C ASP A 412 -1.65 -1.35 16.11
N GLU A 413 -1.40 -0.61 15.02
CA GLU A 413 -2.05 -0.85 13.73
C GLU A 413 -1.59 -2.19 13.13
N VAL A 414 -0.27 -2.43 13.10
CA VAL A 414 0.31 -3.69 12.59
C VAL A 414 -0.21 -4.90 13.39
N GLU A 415 -0.25 -4.78 14.72
CA GLU A 415 -0.78 -5.83 15.59
C GLU A 415 -2.27 -6.11 15.35
N ALA A 416 -3.09 -5.05 15.18
CA ALA A 416 -4.51 -5.20 14.87
C ALA A 416 -4.73 -5.84 13.48
N GLN A 417 -3.94 -5.46 12.50
CA GLN A 417 -3.97 -6.05 11.16
C GLN A 417 -3.63 -7.54 11.19
N TRP A 418 -2.52 -7.93 11.83
CA TRP A 418 -2.13 -9.34 11.93
C TRP A 418 -3.14 -10.18 12.68
N LYS A 419 -3.70 -9.68 13.77
CA LYS A 419 -4.73 -10.39 14.52
C LYS A 419 -5.91 -10.75 13.63
N TRP A 420 -6.41 -9.80 12.84
CA TRP A 420 -7.53 -10.04 11.92
C TRP A 420 -7.16 -10.99 10.78
N ILE A 421 -5.96 -10.90 10.24
CA ILE A 421 -5.45 -11.80 9.20
C ILE A 421 -5.30 -13.23 9.71
N ASP A 422 -4.76 -13.41 10.91
CA ASP A 422 -4.58 -14.75 11.49
C ASP A 422 -5.91 -15.44 11.80
N GLU A 423 -6.94 -14.69 12.20
CA GLU A 423 -8.31 -15.20 12.36
C GLU A 423 -8.88 -15.72 11.00
N ILE A 424 -8.61 -15.01 9.89
CA ILE A 424 -9.00 -15.47 8.54
C ILE A 424 -8.24 -16.73 8.16
N ARG A 425 -6.94 -16.77 8.37
CA ARG A 425 -6.08 -17.94 8.08
C ARG A 425 -6.51 -19.18 8.88
N GLU A 426 -6.83 -18.98 10.15
CA GLU A 426 -7.32 -20.08 10.99
C GLU A 426 -8.70 -20.60 10.52
N THR A 427 -9.58 -19.70 10.09
CA THR A 427 -10.86 -20.05 9.47
C THR A 427 -10.64 -20.89 8.20
N TRP A 428 -9.71 -20.50 7.32
CA TRP A 428 -9.38 -21.26 6.10
C TRP A 428 -8.78 -22.63 6.43
N LYS A 429 -7.87 -22.69 7.37
CA LYS A 429 -7.23 -23.94 7.82
C LYS A 429 -8.27 -24.90 8.40
N THR A 430 -9.13 -24.44 9.28
CA THR A 430 -10.14 -25.25 9.96
C THR A 430 -11.19 -25.79 8.97
N SER A 431 -11.56 -24.99 7.97
CA SER A 431 -12.51 -25.40 6.92
C SER A 431 -11.89 -26.24 5.81
N GLY A 432 -10.55 -26.38 5.79
CA GLY A 432 -9.84 -27.06 4.69
C GLY A 432 -9.96 -26.33 3.37
N LYS A 433 -10.07 -24.98 3.40
CA LYS A 433 -10.27 -24.15 2.22
C LYS A 433 -9.06 -24.22 1.30
N LYS A 434 -9.32 -24.56 0.02
CA LYS A 434 -8.31 -24.60 -1.04
C LYS A 434 -8.53 -23.49 -2.06
N PRO A 435 -7.45 -22.94 -2.66
CA PRO A 435 -7.56 -21.97 -3.73
C PRO A 435 -8.33 -22.54 -4.93
N LYS A 436 -9.24 -21.74 -5.48
CA LYS A 436 -9.97 -22.07 -6.71
C LYS A 436 -9.15 -21.59 -7.91
N SER A 437 -9.05 -22.43 -8.95
CA SER A 437 -8.34 -22.03 -10.16
C SER A 437 -9.05 -20.87 -10.87
N TYR A 438 -8.27 -19.95 -11.43
CA TYR A 438 -8.73 -18.94 -12.39
C TYR A 438 -7.73 -18.79 -13.53
N ASN A 439 -8.21 -18.43 -14.72
CA ASN A 439 -7.34 -18.24 -15.87
C ASN A 439 -6.52 -16.93 -15.68
N ALA A 440 -5.22 -17.02 -15.92
CA ALA A 440 -4.37 -15.81 -16.00
C ALA A 440 -4.94 -14.84 -17.06
N GLY A 441 -4.95 -13.54 -16.77
CA GLY A 441 -5.62 -12.52 -17.57
C GLY A 441 -7.11 -12.37 -17.29
N GLY A 442 -7.67 -13.11 -16.32
CA GLY A 442 -9.04 -12.96 -15.84
C GLY A 442 -9.18 -12.06 -14.61
N TRP A 443 -10.41 -11.96 -14.11
CA TRP A 443 -10.73 -11.19 -12.90
C TRP A 443 -10.84 -12.04 -11.62
N GLY A 444 -10.13 -13.17 -11.59
CA GLY A 444 -10.15 -14.13 -10.50
C GLY A 444 -11.18 -15.26 -10.69
N PRO A 445 -11.37 -16.12 -9.69
CA PRO A 445 -12.30 -17.25 -9.77
C PRO A 445 -13.77 -16.77 -9.77
N SER A 446 -14.66 -17.49 -10.45
CA SER A 446 -16.10 -17.19 -10.50
C SER A 446 -16.76 -17.09 -9.12
N ALA A 447 -16.21 -17.76 -8.12
CA ALA A 447 -16.67 -17.63 -6.75
C ALA A 447 -16.50 -16.21 -6.17
N ALA A 448 -15.54 -15.41 -6.67
CA ALA A 448 -15.39 -14.02 -6.27
C ALA A 448 -16.50 -13.12 -6.84
N ILE A 449 -17.03 -13.46 -8.01
CA ILE A 449 -18.22 -12.80 -8.56
C ILE A 449 -19.43 -13.16 -7.68
N ALA A 450 -19.64 -14.45 -7.38
CA ALA A 450 -20.73 -14.91 -6.53
C ALA A 450 -20.68 -14.31 -5.12
N LEU A 451 -19.51 -13.93 -4.61
CA LEU A 451 -19.34 -13.28 -3.30
C LEU A 451 -20.11 -11.95 -3.22
N THR A 452 -20.05 -11.14 -4.25
CA THR A 452 -20.74 -9.83 -4.30
C THR A 452 -22.17 -9.97 -4.80
N GLU A 453 -22.43 -10.85 -5.79
CA GLU A 453 -23.76 -11.04 -6.37
C GLU A 453 -24.80 -11.56 -5.38
N ARG A 454 -24.39 -12.28 -4.35
CA ARG A 454 -25.29 -12.69 -3.23
C ARG A 454 -25.95 -11.49 -2.55
N ASP A 455 -25.29 -10.35 -2.54
CA ASP A 455 -25.77 -9.11 -1.96
C ASP A 455 -26.37 -8.17 -3.03
N GLY A 456 -26.48 -8.63 -4.28
CA GLY A 456 -26.97 -7.84 -5.42
C GLY A 456 -25.96 -6.79 -5.92
N VAL A 457 -24.69 -6.97 -5.59
CA VAL A 457 -23.58 -6.07 -5.95
C VAL A 457 -22.73 -6.73 -7.04
N SER A 458 -22.27 -5.95 -8.00
CA SER A 458 -21.24 -6.38 -8.96
C SER A 458 -19.92 -5.69 -8.68
N TRP A 459 -18.81 -6.38 -8.98
CA TRP A 459 -17.51 -5.73 -8.97
C TRP A 459 -17.47 -4.61 -10.00
N HIS A 460 -16.82 -3.52 -9.64
CA HIS A 460 -16.49 -2.47 -10.59
C HIS A 460 -15.27 -2.91 -11.42
N ASP A 461 -15.46 -3.11 -12.74
CA ASP A 461 -14.46 -3.64 -13.66
C ASP A 461 -14.15 -2.65 -14.80
#